data_63614e6b2babc927ae2d9d49093b4d16
#
_entry.id   63614e6b2babc927ae2d9d49093b4d16
#
_cell.length_a   1.000
_cell.length_b   1.000
_cell.length_c   1.000
_cell.angle_alpha   90.00
_cell.angle_beta   90.00
_cell.angle_gamma   90.00
#
_symmetry.space_group_name_H-M   'P 1'
#
loop_
_entity.id
_entity.type
_entity.pdbx_description
1 polymer ?
#
loop_
_entity_poly.entity_id
_entity_poly.type
_entity_poly.pdbx_seq_one_letter_code
_entity_poly.pdbx_strand_id
1 'polypeptide(L)'
;MSASEYTYLVIEDDRSIWKNIEQRMKRYLQWRVVGFVDEVEEALAMIDKARPQLIFSDWSIRGGNAYQILTHIHQIPLYKPYIIFFTGYQSENPEIPQIVFNEFPLVRKYIVKPIFQNLTEHLEEYIREAEALAEGAEGTPVFIENDLKQQVRIVPQDILCFLQDDNNPRLKVVHTLSSETIYLKQTWEEILRFCQSHQLHVFVAHTRKAIVNRSHIIRVNRPYIWLQGGMRIQVSREKWAELNP
;
A
#
# COMPACT_ATOMS: atom_id res chain seq x y z
N MET A 1 4.80 17.06 -23.02
CA MET A 1 4.47 16.82 -21.61
C MET A 1 5.79 16.51 -20.92
N SER A 2 6.23 17.32 -19.94
CA SER A 2 7.42 17.00 -19.15
C SER A 2 7.11 15.74 -18.35
N ALA A 3 7.94 14.70 -18.50
CA ALA A 3 7.83 13.53 -17.66
C ALA A 3 8.01 13.98 -16.20
N SER A 4 7.09 13.58 -15.32
CA SER A 4 7.24 13.84 -13.88
C SER A 4 8.55 13.21 -13.42
N GLU A 5 9.40 14.00 -12.78
CA GLU A 5 10.67 13.52 -12.25
C GLU A 5 10.48 13.16 -10.78
N TYR A 6 10.53 11.87 -10.47
CA TYR A 6 10.43 11.37 -9.10
C TYR A 6 11.82 11.31 -8.44
N THR A 7 11.82 11.33 -7.12
CA THR A 7 13.08 11.27 -6.35
C THR A 7 13.08 10.17 -5.31
N TYR A 8 14.24 9.55 -5.11
CA TYR A 8 14.41 8.54 -4.08
C TYR A 8 15.65 8.79 -3.22
N LEU A 9 15.58 8.33 -1.97
CA LEU A 9 16.65 8.38 -0.97
C LEU A 9 16.98 6.96 -0.53
N VAL A 10 18.26 6.67 -0.32
CA VAL A 10 18.72 5.40 0.28
C VAL A 10 19.42 5.71 1.60
N ILE A 11 18.94 5.07 2.68
CA ILE A 11 19.42 5.21 4.05
C ILE A 11 19.94 3.84 4.50
N GLU A 12 21.25 3.67 4.48
CA GLU A 12 21.92 2.37 4.69
C GLU A 12 23.42 2.61 4.93
N ASP A 13 24.06 1.88 5.79
CA ASP A 13 25.49 1.97 6.05
C ASP A 13 26.34 1.01 5.18
N ASP A 14 25.74 -0.03 4.61
CA ASP A 14 26.42 -0.94 3.66
C ASP A 14 26.41 -0.38 2.22
N ARG A 15 27.58 0.07 1.77
CA ARG A 15 27.78 0.57 0.41
C ARG A 15 27.50 -0.47 -0.69
N SER A 16 27.54 -1.76 -0.39
CA SER A 16 27.21 -2.80 -1.36
C SER A 16 25.70 -2.80 -1.67
N ILE A 17 24.91 -2.54 -0.67
CA ILE A 17 23.45 -2.37 -0.79
C ILE A 17 23.13 -1.10 -1.60
N TRP A 18 23.79 0.02 -1.36
CA TRP A 18 23.62 1.24 -2.15
C TRP A 18 23.81 0.98 -3.65
N LYS A 19 24.96 0.40 -4.01
CA LYS A 19 25.30 0.08 -5.41
C LYS A 19 24.26 -0.83 -6.05
N ASN A 20 23.76 -1.77 -5.29
CA ASN A 20 22.76 -2.71 -5.79
C ASN A 20 21.43 -2.01 -6.06
N ILE A 21 20.94 -1.18 -5.13
CA ILE A 21 19.72 -0.38 -5.33
C ILE A 21 19.93 0.57 -6.51
N GLU A 22 21.02 1.32 -6.54
CA GLU A 22 21.33 2.26 -7.62
C GLU A 22 21.31 1.56 -8.99
N GLN A 23 21.98 0.40 -9.11
CA GLN A 23 22.04 -0.34 -10.36
C GLN A 23 20.65 -0.76 -10.85
N ARG A 24 19.77 -1.16 -9.95
CA ARG A 24 18.39 -1.53 -10.28
C ARG A 24 17.55 -0.33 -10.65
N MET A 25 17.70 0.77 -9.94
CA MET A 25 16.96 2.01 -10.19
C MET A 25 17.32 2.68 -11.52
N LYS A 26 18.49 2.42 -12.10
CA LYS A 26 18.89 2.94 -13.44
C LYS A 26 17.94 2.54 -14.58
N ARG A 27 17.09 1.53 -14.39
CA ARG A 27 16.05 1.15 -15.38
C ARG A 27 14.86 2.11 -15.41
N TYR A 28 14.68 2.86 -14.33
CA TYR A 28 13.54 3.76 -14.13
C TYR A 28 14.00 5.21 -14.34
N LEU A 29 14.08 5.61 -15.62
CA LEU A 29 14.68 6.90 -16.03
C LEU A 29 13.96 8.13 -15.46
N GLN A 30 12.70 7.98 -15.04
CA GLN A 30 11.92 9.03 -14.38
C GLN A 30 12.29 9.21 -12.89
N TRP A 31 13.11 8.32 -12.33
CA TRP A 31 13.54 8.36 -10.93
C TRP A 31 14.98 8.86 -10.78
N ARG A 32 15.17 9.85 -9.93
CA ARG A 32 16.49 10.42 -9.62
C ARG A 32 16.83 10.24 -8.15
N VAL A 33 18.04 9.79 -7.85
CA VAL A 33 18.54 9.72 -6.48
C VAL A 33 18.80 11.13 -5.93
N VAL A 34 18.35 11.39 -4.69
CA VAL A 34 18.68 12.63 -3.98
C VAL A 34 19.85 12.45 -3.02
N GLY A 35 20.10 11.23 -2.57
CA GLY A 35 21.25 10.93 -1.71
C GLY A 35 21.36 9.45 -1.36
N PHE A 36 22.57 9.11 -0.90
CA PHE A 36 22.87 7.89 -0.17
C PHE A 36 23.45 8.32 1.16
N VAL A 37 22.77 8.03 2.24
CA VAL A 37 23.13 8.48 3.59
C VAL A 37 23.26 7.30 4.53
N ASP A 38 24.19 7.38 5.46
CA ASP A 38 24.49 6.28 6.40
C ASP A 38 24.37 6.72 7.87
N GLU A 39 23.86 7.93 8.09
CA GLU A 39 23.69 8.54 9.41
C GLU A 39 22.30 9.14 9.59
N VAL A 40 21.75 9.05 10.81
CA VAL A 40 20.40 9.56 11.13
C VAL A 40 20.29 11.06 10.86
N GLU A 41 21.22 11.88 11.35
CA GLU A 41 21.19 13.34 11.17
C GLU A 41 21.22 13.74 9.70
N GLU A 42 22.05 13.07 8.91
CA GLU A 42 22.14 13.32 7.48
C GLU A 42 20.85 12.93 6.76
N ALA A 43 20.25 11.80 7.16
CA ALA A 43 18.95 11.35 6.63
C ALA A 43 17.84 12.36 6.90
N LEU A 44 17.74 12.87 8.14
CA LEU A 44 16.76 13.90 8.51
C LEU A 44 16.95 15.17 7.68
N ALA A 45 18.16 15.67 7.57
CA ALA A 45 18.47 16.86 6.77
C ALA A 45 18.13 16.68 5.29
N MET A 46 18.42 15.50 4.73
CA MET A 46 18.12 15.21 3.33
C MET A 46 16.60 15.09 3.09
N ILE A 47 15.86 14.48 4.01
CA ILE A 47 14.41 14.40 3.96
C ILE A 47 13.79 15.78 4.00
N ASP A 48 14.24 16.66 4.90
CA ASP A 48 13.72 18.02 5.00
C ASP A 48 13.99 18.85 3.76
N LYS A 49 15.15 18.70 3.17
CA LYS A 49 15.58 19.44 1.98
C LYS A 49 14.93 18.95 0.69
N ALA A 50 14.87 17.63 0.48
CA ALA A 50 14.56 17.06 -0.83
C ALA A 50 13.15 16.45 -0.92
N ARG A 51 12.53 16.11 0.21
CA ARG A 51 11.20 15.48 0.26
C ARG A 51 11.05 14.31 -0.74
N PRO A 52 11.93 13.28 -0.69
CA PRO A 52 11.91 12.21 -1.68
C PRO A 52 10.58 11.43 -1.64
N GLN A 53 10.06 11.03 -2.80
CA GLN A 53 8.83 10.25 -2.92
C GLN A 53 9.01 8.78 -2.54
N LEU A 54 10.21 8.22 -2.71
CA LEU A 54 10.54 6.85 -2.33
C LEU A 54 11.75 6.85 -1.39
N ILE A 55 11.66 6.08 -0.30
CA ILE A 55 12.75 5.92 0.65
C ILE A 55 13.02 4.43 0.83
N PHE A 56 14.27 4.04 0.61
CA PHE A 56 14.82 2.75 1.03
C PHE A 56 15.52 2.97 2.37
N SER A 57 15.10 2.28 3.43
CA SER A 57 15.66 2.49 4.78
C SER A 57 16.03 1.18 5.46
N ASP A 58 17.27 1.08 5.90
CA ASP A 58 17.64 0.06 6.89
C ASP A 58 17.14 0.45 8.28
N TRP A 59 17.03 -0.54 9.15
CA TRP A 59 16.73 -0.35 10.57
C TRP A 59 17.90 0.26 11.33
N SER A 60 19.08 -0.34 11.19
CA SER A 60 20.28 0.03 11.94
C SER A 60 21.15 0.98 11.12
N ILE A 61 21.32 2.18 11.59
CA ILE A 61 22.03 3.25 10.88
C ILE A 61 22.98 3.93 11.89
N ARG A 62 24.08 4.50 11.45
CA ARG A 62 24.97 5.25 12.33
C ARG A 62 24.20 6.40 13.02
N GLY A 63 24.47 6.58 14.32
CA GLY A 63 23.81 7.60 15.13
C GLY A 63 22.41 7.24 15.65
N GLY A 64 21.91 6.02 15.34
CA GLY A 64 20.60 5.57 15.85
C GLY A 64 19.94 4.47 15.01
N ASN A 65 18.67 4.64 14.75
CA ASN A 65 17.89 3.69 13.96
C ASN A 65 16.76 4.37 13.17
N ALA A 66 16.12 3.61 12.30
CA ALA A 66 15.03 4.10 11.45
C ALA A 66 13.81 4.63 12.21
N TYR A 67 13.59 4.25 13.47
CA TYR A 67 12.47 4.76 14.26
C TYR A 67 12.48 6.29 14.38
N GLN A 68 13.66 6.88 14.58
CA GLN A 68 13.83 8.33 14.65
C GLN A 68 13.46 8.99 13.32
N ILE A 69 13.85 8.39 12.21
CA ILE A 69 13.56 8.88 10.86
C ILE A 69 12.05 8.77 10.56
N LEU A 70 11.44 7.64 10.86
CA LEU A 70 10.02 7.40 10.66
C LEU A 70 9.16 8.35 11.51
N THR A 71 9.58 8.58 12.77
CA THR A 71 8.92 9.55 13.66
C THR A 71 9.00 10.95 13.09
N HIS A 72 10.16 11.36 12.58
CA HIS A 72 10.33 12.67 11.95
C HIS A 72 9.45 12.82 10.71
N ILE A 73 9.46 11.84 9.80
CA ILE A 73 8.59 11.84 8.61
C ILE A 73 7.12 11.98 9.01
N HIS A 74 6.68 11.27 10.04
CA HIS A 74 5.30 11.31 10.52
C HIS A 74 4.87 12.69 11.01
N GLN A 75 5.81 13.50 11.51
CA GLN A 75 5.54 14.87 11.99
C GLN A 75 5.48 15.91 10.86
N ILE A 76 5.89 15.56 9.65
CA ILE A 76 5.92 16.50 8.53
C ILE A 76 4.52 16.56 7.87
N PRO A 77 3.81 17.69 7.92
CA PRO A 77 2.48 17.80 7.35
C PRO A 77 2.46 17.51 5.85
N LEU A 78 1.48 16.73 5.39
CA LEU A 78 1.24 16.40 3.99
C LEU A 78 2.37 15.63 3.26
N TYR A 79 3.44 15.28 3.96
CA TYR A 79 4.51 14.49 3.37
C TYR A 79 4.24 12.99 3.57
N LYS A 80 4.10 12.27 2.46
CA LYS A 80 3.74 10.85 2.44
C LYS A 80 4.64 10.08 1.46
N PRO A 81 5.92 9.86 1.81
CA PRO A 81 6.79 9.05 0.96
C PRO A 81 6.36 7.57 0.98
N TYR A 82 6.65 6.87 -0.11
CA TYR A 82 6.61 5.42 -0.13
C TYR A 82 7.87 4.88 0.53
N ILE A 83 7.74 4.08 1.59
CA ILE A 83 8.88 3.60 2.36
C ILE A 83 9.02 2.09 2.22
N ILE A 84 10.17 1.65 1.69
CA ILE A 84 10.63 0.26 1.68
C ILE A 84 11.62 0.11 2.83
N PHE A 85 11.19 -0.60 3.84
CA PHE A 85 11.97 -0.84 5.04
C PHE A 85 12.65 -2.20 4.99
N PHE A 86 13.90 -2.29 5.37
CA PHE A 86 14.62 -3.56 5.42
C PHE A 86 15.51 -3.69 6.65
N THR A 87 15.78 -4.92 7.07
CA THR A 87 16.64 -5.19 8.22
C THR A 87 17.20 -6.60 8.18
N GLY A 88 18.41 -6.77 8.77
CA GLY A 88 19.01 -8.07 9.05
C GLY A 88 18.66 -8.66 10.42
N TYR A 89 18.04 -7.88 11.30
CA TYR A 89 17.90 -8.19 12.73
C TYR A 89 16.63 -8.99 13.10
N GLN A 90 16.03 -9.73 12.18
CA GLN A 90 14.81 -10.47 12.47
C GLN A 90 14.99 -11.53 13.59
N SER A 91 16.21 -12.08 13.73
CA SER A 91 16.53 -13.07 14.77
C SER A 91 16.72 -12.48 16.17
N GLU A 92 17.15 -11.21 16.26
CA GLU A 92 17.45 -10.55 17.54
C GLU A 92 16.27 -9.74 18.10
N ASN A 93 15.40 -9.22 17.22
CA ASN A 93 14.22 -8.44 17.58
C ASN A 93 13.04 -8.74 16.65
N PRO A 94 12.35 -9.86 16.83
CA PRO A 94 11.25 -10.29 15.95
C PRO A 94 10.02 -9.35 15.99
N GLU A 95 9.95 -8.46 16.98
CA GLU A 95 8.82 -7.52 17.14
C GLU A 95 8.97 -6.24 16.30
N ILE A 96 10.19 -5.92 15.80
CA ILE A 96 10.46 -4.69 15.04
C ILE A 96 9.50 -4.54 13.85
N PRO A 97 9.26 -5.55 13.00
CA PRO A 97 8.35 -5.42 11.88
C PRO A 97 6.94 -5.02 12.31
N GLN A 98 6.44 -5.66 13.37
CA GLN A 98 5.09 -5.42 13.87
C GLN A 98 4.95 -4.00 14.46
N ILE A 99 5.95 -3.55 15.23
CA ILE A 99 5.98 -2.19 15.78
C ILE A 99 6.00 -1.18 14.63
N VAL A 100 6.90 -1.36 13.65
CA VAL A 100 7.05 -0.44 12.53
C VAL A 100 5.76 -0.34 11.71
N PHE A 101 5.12 -1.44 11.36
CA PHE A 101 3.87 -1.41 10.60
C PHE A 101 2.69 -0.83 11.39
N ASN A 102 2.62 -1.08 12.70
CA ASN A 102 1.52 -0.58 13.53
C ASN A 102 1.64 0.94 13.76
N GLU A 103 2.85 1.44 13.96
CA GLU A 103 3.08 2.84 14.31
C GLU A 103 3.28 3.75 13.09
N PHE A 104 3.81 3.20 11.99
CA PHE A 104 4.17 3.97 10.80
C PHE A 104 3.47 3.46 9.52
N PRO A 105 2.22 3.84 9.28
CA PRO A 105 1.46 3.38 8.11
C PRO A 105 2.05 3.82 6.75
N LEU A 106 3.07 4.69 6.75
CA LEU A 106 3.83 5.06 5.54
C LEU A 106 4.85 4.00 5.12
N VAL A 107 5.20 3.06 5.99
CA VAL A 107 6.03 1.90 5.63
C VAL A 107 5.15 0.93 4.85
N ARG A 108 5.44 0.76 3.58
CA ARG A 108 4.62 -0.05 2.65
C ARG A 108 5.16 -1.46 2.46
N LYS A 109 6.47 -1.59 2.49
CA LYS A 109 7.13 -2.89 2.31
C LYS A 109 8.16 -3.11 3.40
N TYR A 110 8.22 -4.35 3.86
CA TYR A 110 9.23 -4.82 4.79
C TYR A 110 9.98 -5.99 4.14
N ILE A 111 11.29 -5.88 4.07
CA ILE A 111 12.15 -6.86 3.42
C ILE A 111 13.20 -7.33 4.44
N VAL A 112 13.32 -8.63 4.59
CA VAL A 112 14.42 -9.23 5.37
C VAL A 112 15.67 -9.31 4.50
N LYS A 113 16.82 -8.88 5.04
CA LYS A 113 18.11 -9.03 4.34
C LYS A 113 18.45 -10.52 4.15
N PRO A 114 18.97 -10.95 3.00
CA PRO A 114 19.45 -10.13 1.89
C PRO A 114 18.31 -9.65 0.96
N ILE A 115 18.31 -8.35 0.65
CA ILE A 115 17.21 -7.68 -0.09
C ILE A 115 17.21 -7.98 -1.60
N PHE A 116 18.30 -8.53 -2.13
CA PHE A 116 18.58 -8.57 -3.58
C PHE A 116 17.59 -9.41 -4.37
N GLN A 117 17.18 -10.55 -3.86
CA GLN A 117 16.20 -11.40 -4.51
C GLN A 117 14.84 -10.72 -4.55
N ASN A 118 14.38 -10.21 -3.41
CA ASN A 118 13.11 -9.52 -3.32
C ASN A 118 13.03 -8.31 -4.26
N LEU A 119 14.07 -7.46 -4.30
CA LEU A 119 14.14 -6.33 -5.23
C LEU A 119 14.19 -6.78 -6.70
N THR A 120 14.76 -7.96 -7.00
CA THR A 120 14.74 -8.47 -8.37
C THR A 120 13.34 -8.84 -8.82
N GLU A 121 12.56 -9.41 -7.93
CA GLU A 121 11.22 -9.96 -8.21
C GLU A 121 10.12 -8.89 -8.14
N HIS A 122 10.26 -7.91 -7.25
CA HIS A 122 9.15 -7.03 -6.88
C HIS A 122 9.41 -5.52 -7.07
N LEU A 123 10.63 -5.09 -7.44
CA LEU A 123 10.93 -3.64 -7.52
C LEU A 123 10.01 -2.89 -8.48
N GLU A 124 9.63 -3.49 -9.60
CA GLU A 124 8.72 -2.87 -10.58
C GLU A 124 7.34 -2.58 -9.96
N GLU A 125 6.83 -3.50 -9.15
CA GLU A 125 5.58 -3.31 -8.39
C GLU A 125 5.73 -2.15 -7.40
N TYR A 126 6.83 -2.11 -6.64
CA TYR A 126 7.08 -1.05 -5.66
C TYR A 126 7.21 0.34 -6.30
N ILE A 127 7.89 0.42 -7.44
CA ILE A 127 8.03 1.66 -8.21
C ILE A 127 6.65 2.15 -8.67
N ARG A 128 5.82 1.27 -9.25
CA ARG A 128 4.47 1.62 -9.68
C ARG A 128 3.60 2.11 -8.51
N GLU A 129 3.67 1.45 -7.35
CA GLU A 129 2.95 1.88 -6.15
C GLU A 129 3.45 3.23 -5.64
N ALA A 130 4.77 3.47 -5.68
CA ALA A 130 5.37 4.74 -5.27
C ALA A 130 4.97 5.90 -6.21
N GLU A 131 4.91 5.65 -7.52
CA GLU A 131 4.43 6.62 -8.52
C GLU A 131 2.94 6.96 -8.29
N ALA A 132 2.10 5.94 -8.11
CA ALA A 132 0.68 6.13 -7.80
C ALA A 132 0.47 6.96 -6.52
N LEU A 133 1.27 6.71 -5.48
CA LEU A 133 1.24 7.50 -4.25
C LEU A 133 1.67 8.96 -4.49
N ALA A 134 2.76 9.17 -5.24
CA ALA A 134 3.29 10.49 -5.54
C ALA A 134 2.33 11.34 -6.40
N GLU A 135 1.60 10.70 -7.30
CA GLU A 135 0.58 11.34 -8.14
C GLU A 135 -0.75 11.62 -7.39
N GLY A 136 -0.83 11.22 -6.12
CA GLY A 136 -2.07 11.33 -5.35
C GLY A 136 -3.16 10.35 -5.78
N ALA A 137 -2.79 9.32 -6.55
CA ALA A 137 -3.70 8.26 -6.99
C ALA A 137 -4.09 7.31 -5.83
N GLU A 138 -3.33 7.32 -4.73
CA GLU A 138 -3.78 6.68 -3.49
C GLU A 138 -4.83 7.55 -2.81
N GLY A 139 -6.00 6.98 -2.66
CA GLY A 139 -7.14 7.67 -2.05
C GLY A 139 -6.85 8.16 -0.66
N THR A 140 -7.38 9.34 -0.36
CA THR A 140 -7.36 9.87 1.00
C THR A 140 -8.04 8.89 1.94
N PRO A 141 -7.38 8.48 3.05
CA PRO A 141 -8.02 7.62 4.03
C PRO A 141 -9.30 8.26 4.56
N VAL A 142 -10.33 7.46 4.69
CA VAL A 142 -11.61 7.88 5.26
C VAL A 142 -11.95 7.04 6.48
N PHE A 143 -12.85 7.54 7.30
CA PHE A 143 -13.39 6.77 8.41
C PHE A 143 -14.76 6.21 8.02
N ILE A 144 -14.95 4.91 8.27
CA ILE A 144 -16.25 4.26 8.16
C ILE A 144 -16.67 3.72 9.53
N GLU A 145 -17.95 3.79 9.83
CA GLU A 145 -18.48 3.23 11.06
C GLU A 145 -18.72 1.71 10.87
N ASN A 146 -18.08 0.90 11.72
CA ASN A 146 -18.30 -0.54 11.75
C ASN A 146 -19.62 -0.92 12.47
N ASP A 147 -19.93 -2.20 12.54
CA ASP A 147 -21.13 -2.73 13.20
C ASP A 147 -21.16 -2.50 14.73
N LEU A 148 -20.00 -2.25 15.33
CA LEU A 148 -19.83 -1.91 16.75
C LEU A 148 -19.86 -0.39 17.01
N LYS A 149 -20.20 0.44 16.00
CA LYS A 149 -20.17 1.92 16.04
C LYS A 149 -18.80 2.52 16.28
N GLN A 150 -17.74 1.82 15.91
CA GLN A 150 -16.38 2.33 15.96
C GLN A 150 -16.00 2.93 14.61
N GLN A 151 -15.24 4.00 14.63
CA GLN A 151 -14.68 4.61 13.41
C GLN A 151 -13.43 3.83 13.00
N VAL A 152 -13.52 3.14 11.87
CA VAL A 152 -12.40 2.40 11.29
C VAL A 152 -11.84 3.18 10.12
N ARG A 153 -10.52 3.38 10.13
CA ARG A 153 -9.81 4.07 9.05
C ARG A 153 -9.56 3.09 7.90
N ILE A 154 -10.00 3.45 6.71
CA ILE A 154 -9.74 2.69 5.49
C ILE A 154 -9.27 3.61 4.36
N VAL A 155 -8.52 3.05 3.42
CA VAL A 155 -8.23 3.68 2.13
C VAL A 155 -9.24 3.11 1.12
N PRO A 156 -10.13 3.91 0.54
CA PRO A 156 -11.16 3.39 -0.35
C PRO A 156 -10.60 2.57 -1.52
N GLN A 157 -9.46 2.96 -2.07
CA GLN A 157 -8.80 2.27 -3.18
C GLN A 157 -8.28 0.88 -2.79
N ASP A 158 -8.01 0.64 -1.51
CA ASP A 158 -7.57 -0.67 -1.00
C ASP A 158 -8.73 -1.66 -0.85
N ILE A 159 -9.96 -1.21 -0.98
CA ILE A 159 -11.13 -2.08 -0.88
C ILE A 159 -11.19 -3.01 -2.09
N LEU A 160 -11.12 -4.31 -1.81
CA LEU A 160 -11.26 -5.38 -2.80
C LEU A 160 -12.73 -5.59 -3.18
N CYS A 161 -13.57 -5.74 -2.16
CA CYS A 161 -15.00 -5.99 -2.34
C CYS A 161 -15.79 -5.76 -1.05
N PHE A 162 -17.11 -5.65 -1.24
CA PHE A 162 -18.11 -5.74 -0.20
C PHE A 162 -18.94 -7.01 -0.42
N LEU A 163 -19.01 -7.85 0.59
CA LEU A 163 -19.81 -9.10 0.55
C LEU A 163 -20.92 -9.06 1.59
N GLN A 164 -22.00 -9.77 1.34
CA GLN A 164 -22.95 -10.05 2.39
C GLN A 164 -22.38 -11.09 3.35
N ASP A 165 -22.51 -10.86 4.64
CA ASP A 165 -22.10 -11.85 5.64
C ASP A 165 -23.04 -13.07 5.59
N ASP A 166 -22.43 -14.27 5.56
CA ASP A 166 -23.17 -15.52 5.42
C ASP A 166 -23.96 -15.87 6.69
N ASN A 167 -23.50 -15.45 7.85
CA ASN A 167 -24.10 -15.75 9.14
C ASN A 167 -25.15 -14.70 9.55
N ASN A 168 -24.96 -13.45 9.11
CA ASN A 168 -25.85 -12.34 9.40
C ASN A 168 -26.15 -11.50 8.16
N PRO A 169 -27.26 -11.77 7.44
CA PRO A 169 -27.61 -11.03 6.22
C PRO A 169 -27.79 -9.52 6.39
N ARG A 170 -27.89 -9.02 7.62
CA ARG A 170 -27.94 -7.58 7.89
C ARG A 170 -26.57 -6.91 7.84
N LEU A 171 -25.50 -7.69 7.97
CA LEU A 171 -24.14 -7.20 7.90
C LEU A 171 -23.58 -7.33 6.49
N LYS A 172 -22.67 -6.44 6.16
CA LYS A 172 -21.79 -6.49 4.99
C LYS A 172 -20.35 -6.57 5.46
N VAL A 173 -19.57 -7.33 4.75
CA VAL A 173 -18.14 -7.53 5.05
C VAL A 173 -17.35 -6.78 4.00
N VAL A 174 -16.46 -5.88 4.45
CA VAL A 174 -15.48 -5.22 3.60
C VAL A 174 -14.19 -6.02 3.67
N HIS A 175 -13.66 -6.37 2.52
CA HIS A 175 -12.33 -6.96 2.39
C HIS A 175 -11.41 -5.95 1.75
N THR A 176 -10.23 -5.77 2.35
CA THR A 176 -9.20 -4.83 1.90
C THR A 176 -7.91 -5.56 1.57
N LEU A 177 -6.98 -4.87 0.91
CA LEU A 177 -5.63 -5.38 0.61
C LEU A 177 -4.85 -5.73 1.89
N SER A 178 -5.10 -5.02 3.00
CA SER A 178 -4.46 -5.27 4.29
C SER A 178 -4.94 -6.53 5.00
N SER A 179 -5.80 -7.33 4.37
CA SER A 179 -6.43 -8.53 4.95
C SER A 179 -7.30 -8.26 6.18
N GLU A 180 -7.58 -7.01 6.48
CA GLU A 180 -8.48 -6.62 7.54
C GLU A 180 -9.93 -6.85 7.11
N THR A 181 -10.72 -7.45 7.98
CA THR A 181 -12.14 -7.71 7.75
C THR A 181 -12.97 -6.75 8.59
N ILE A 182 -13.78 -5.90 7.94
CA ILE A 182 -14.59 -4.90 8.61
C ILE A 182 -16.06 -5.22 8.37
N TYR A 183 -16.85 -5.26 9.44
CA TYR A 183 -18.30 -5.51 9.36
C TYR A 183 -19.07 -4.20 9.38
N LEU A 184 -20.05 -4.05 8.47
CA LEU A 184 -20.85 -2.84 8.30
C LEU A 184 -22.36 -3.16 8.42
N LYS A 185 -23.10 -2.24 9.05
CA LYS A 185 -24.59 -2.28 9.05
C LYS A 185 -25.22 -1.50 7.90
N GLN A 186 -24.43 -0.99 6.97
CA GLN A 186 -24.89 -0.20 5.85
C GLN A 186 -25.72 -1.02 4.85
N THR A 187 -26.63 -0.35 4.17
CA THR A 187 -27.36 -0.89 3.03
C THR A 187 -26.49 -0.93 1.77
N TRP A 188 -26.89 -1.73 0.78
CA TRP A 188 -26.19 -1.76 -0.52
C TRP A 188 -26.20 -0.42 -1.24
N GLU A 189 -27.25 0.37 -1.07
CA GLU A 189 -27.35 1.71 -1.64
C GLU A 189 -26.38 2.69 -1.00
N GLU A 190 -26.20 2.62 0.30
CA GLU A 190 -25.19 3.42 1.03
C GLU A 190 -23.76 3.04 0.60
N ILE A 191 -23.49 1.74 0.45
CA ILE A 191 -22.21 1.25 -0.06
C ILE A 191 -21.94 1.73 -1.48
N LEU A 192 -22.94 1.68 -2.38
CA LEU A 192 -22.78 2.19 -3.75
C LEU A 192 -22.54 3.70 -3.77
N ARG A 193 -23.24 4.47 -2.92
CA ARG A 193 -22.99 5.92 -2.76
C ARG A 193 -21.57 6.19 -2.25
N PHE A 194 -21.11 5.40 -1.27
CA PHE A 194 -19.74 5.48 -0.78
C PHE A 194 -18.73 5.20 -1.91
N CYS A 195 -18.93 4.15 -2.69
CA CYS A 195 -18.06 3.83 -3.83
C CYS A 195 -18.05 4.98 -4.85
N GLN A 196 -19.20 5.57 -5.16
CA GLN A 196 -19.32 6.67 -6.10
C GLN A 196 -18.62 7.93 -5.59
N SER A 197 -18.81 8.30 -4.31
CA SER A 197 -18.18 9.49 -3.72
C SER A 197 -16.66 9.40 -3.66
N HIS A 198 -16.11 8.18 -3.62
CA HIS A 198 -14.66 7.92 -3.62
C HIS A 198 -14.12 7.45 -4.98
N GLN A 199 -14.92 7.60 -6.04
CA GLN A 199 -14.54 7.28 -7.43
C GLN A 199 -14.05 5.83 -7.62
N LEU A 200 -14.58 4.88 -6.84
CA LEU A 200 -14.26 3.47 -6.99
C LEU A 200 -14.93 2.89 -8.24
N HIS A 201 -14.16 2.23 -9.08
CA HIS A 201 -14.67 1.51 -10.25
C HIS A 201 -15.26 0.16 -9.82
N VAL A 202 -16.50 0.16 -9.36
CA VAL A 202 -17.15 -1.04 -8.84
C VAL A 202 -17.95 -1.80 -9.88
N PHE A 203 -18.08 -3.09 -9.62
CA PHE A 203 -18.89 -4.04 -10.37
C PHE A 203 -19.79 -4.81 -9.39
N VAL A 204 -21.08 -4.86 -9.66
CA VAL A 204 -22.03 -5.65 -8.88
C VAL A 204 -21.98 -7.09 -9.37
N ALA A 205 -21.15 -7.92 -8.76
CA ALA A 205 -20.94 -9.32 -9.14
C ALA A 205 -22.19 -10.19 -8.89
N HIS A 206 -22.92 -9.87 -7.82
CA HIS A 206 -24.17 -10.50 -7.49
C HIS A 206 -25.10 -9.48 -6.81
N THR A 207 -26.31 -9.33 -7.32
CA THR A 207 -27.31 -8.42 -6.74
C THR A 207 -27.57 -8.79 -5.28
N ARG A 208 -27.40 -7.82 -4.38
CA ARG A 208 -27.57 -7.95 -2.92
C ARG A 208 -26.59 -8.90 -2.21
N LYS A 209 -25.48 -9.31 -2.86
CA LYS A 209 -24.50 -10.21 -2.24
C LYS A 209 -23.06 -9.79 -2.39
N ALA A 210 -22.69 -9.13 -3.50
CA ALA A 210 -21.31 -8.79 -3.77
C ALA A 210 -21.16 -7.56 -4.66
N ILE A 211 -20.38 -6.58 -4.20
CA ILE A 211 -19.86 -5.45 -4.98
C ILE A 211 -18.35 -5.57 -4.98
N VAL A 212 -17.74 -5.53 -6.17
CA VAL A 212 -16.31 -5.76 -6.37
C VAL A 212 -15.67 -4.53 -6.96
N ASN A 213 -14.51 -4.14 -6.47
CA ASN A 213 -13.69 -3.12 -7.10
C ASN A 213 -12.98 -3.71 -8.32
N ARG A 214 -13.29 -3.21 -9.52
CA ARG A 214 -12.74 -3.73 -10.79
C ARG A 214 -11.22 -3.62 -10.86
N SER A 215 -10.63 -2.62 -10.23
CA SER A 215 -9.19 -2.38 -10.23
C SER A 215 -8.38 -3.53 -9.60
N HIS A 216 -9.04 -4.36 -8.79
CA HIS A 216 -8.41 -5.50 -8.11
C HIS A 216 -8.73 -6.86 -8.74
N ILE A 217 -9.43 -6.89 -9.88
CA ILE A 217 -9.69 -8.16 -10.59
C ILE A 217 -8.42 -8.56 -11.35
N ILE A 218 -7.82 -9.69 -10.95
CA ILE A 218 -6.59 -10.21 -11.58
C ILE A 218 -6.84 -11.33 -12.57
N ARG A 219 -8.01 -11.99 -12.47
CA ARG A 219 -8.36 -13.12 -13.35
C ARG A 219 -9.87 -13.24 -13.49
N VAL A 220 -10.30 -13.56 -14.69
CA VAL A 220 -11.70 -13.86 -15.03
C VAL A 220 -11.80 -15.25 -15.66
N ASN A 221 -12.61 -16.12 -15.07
CA ASN A 221 -12.90 -17.45 -15.64
C ASN A 221 -14.27 -17.94 -15.09
N ARG A 222 -15.30 -17.96 -15.96
CA ARG A 222 -16.67 -18.29 -15.58
C ARG A 222 -16.75 -19.58 -14.73
N PRO A 223 -17.55 -19.58 -13.66
CA PRO A 223 -18.43 -18.50 -13.19
C PRO A 223 -17.76 -17.57 -12.15
N TYR A 224 -16.44 -17.51 -12.10
CA TYR A 224 -15.69 -16.82 -11.06
C TYR A 224 -14.78 -15.70 -11.58
N ILE A 225 -14.54 -14.73 -10.72
CA ILE A 225 -13.44 -13.76 -10.81
C ILE A 225 -12.51 -13.96 -9.61
N TRP A 226 -11.24 -13.63 -9.79
CA TRP A 226 -10.23 -13.64 -8.73
C TRP A 226 -9.75 -12.23 -8.49
N LEU A 227 -9.69 -11.86 -7.23
CA LEU A 227 -9.18 -10.58 -6.77
C LEU A 227 -7.74 -10.73 -6.26
N GLN A 228 -7.04 -9.62 -6.16
CA GLN A 228 -5.76 -9.55 -5.45
C GLN A 228 -5.93 -10.19 -4.06
N GLY A 229 -4.85 -10.83 -3.53
CA GLY A 229 -4.95 -11.62 -2.31
C GLY A 229 -5.59 -13.01 -2.47
N GLY A 230 -5.94 -13.43 -3.71
CA GLY A 230 -6.41 -14.78 -4.00
C GLY A 230 -7.90 -15.05 -3.73
N MET A 231 -8.66 -14.02 -3.34
CA MET A 231 -10.09 -14.14 -3.09
C MET A 231 -10.84 -14.46 -4.37
N ARG A 232 -11.77 -15.42 -4.30
CA ARG A 232 -12.60 -15.85 -5.43
C ARG A 232 -14.05 -15.46 -5.22
N ILE A 233 -14.65 -14.75 -6.17
CA ILE A 233 -16.05 -14.29 -6.15
C ILE A 233 -16.83 -14.95 -7.29
N GLN A 234 -17.97 -15.51 -6.98
CA GLN A 234 -18.89 -16.00 -7.98
C GLN A 234 -19.72 -14.85 -8.58
N VAL A 235 -19.80 -14.81 -9.89
CA VAL A 235 -20.56 -13.81 -10.63
C VAL A 235 -21.87 -14.42 -11.12
N SER A 236 -22.99 -13.74 -10.90
CA SER A 236 -24.30 -14.19 -11.38
C SER A 236 -24.35 -14.17 -12.93
N ARG A 237 -25.12 -15.09 -13.52
CA ARG A 237 -25.19 -15.25 -14.97
C ARG A 237 -25.58 -13.95 -15.70
N GLU A 238 -26.45 -13.16 -15.10
CA GLU A 238 -26.96 -11.90 -15.66
C GLU A 238 -25.89 -10.80 -15.71
N LYS A 239 -24.90 -10.88 -14.81
CA LYS A 239 -23.84 -9.87 -14.67
C LYS A 239 -22.59 -10.13 -15.51
N TRP A 240 -22.52 -11.29 -16.18
CA TRP A 240 -21.35 -11.62 -16.99
C TRP A 240 -21.14 -10.67 -18.19
N ALA A 241 -22.21 -10.19 -18.78
CA ALA A 241 -22.11 -9.25 -19.89
C ALA A 241 -21.44 -7.92 -19.53
N GLU A 242 -21.50 -7.54 -18.24
CA GLU A 242 -20.92 -6.31 -17.74
C GLU A 242 -19.39 -6.41 -17.50
N LEU A 243 -18.82 -7.62 -17.48
CA LEU A 243 -17.39 -7.88 -17.27
C LEU A 243 -16.57 -7.90 -18.56
N ASN A 244 -17.20 -8.23 -19.67
CA ASN A 244 -16.59 -8.16 -21.01
C ASN A 244 -17.18 -6.94 -21.73
N PRO A 245 -16.41 -5.85 -21.94
CA PRO A 245 -16.80 -4.77 -22.82
C PRO A 245 -16.85 -5.25 -24.28
#